data_1c4f2f1956f778cbef75f56d40e064c9
#
_entry.id   1c4f2f1956f778cbef75f56d40e064c9
#
_cell.length_a   1.000
_cell.length_b   1.000
_cell.length_c   1.000
_cell.angle_alpha   90.00
_cell.angle_beta   90.00
_cell.angle_gamma   90.00
#
_symmetry.space_group_name_H-M   'P 1'
#
loop_
_entity.id
_entity.type
_entity.pdbx_description
1 polymer ?
#
loop_
_entity_poly.entity_id
_entity_poly.type
_entity_poly.pdbx_seq_one_letter_code
_entity_poly.pdbx_strand_id
1 'polypeptide(L)'
;VASIAGKNIKKSLLELGGSDAFIVLDDADFETAAESGAKSSLLNCGQACNAAKRFIIQKNVEKEFLPVFIKEYQKFVAGDPMKKKTNMAGMARPDLANELENQYDKALKNGAEIILPLVRLSDTEFEPGLIKVKSGNPILQEELFGPLGMVMIAKDDEQAVKLANDIPFGLSDSVWTKDKKRQQFYIDHLESGTVSINKATSSDPRLPFGGAKSSGYGTELST
;
A
#
# COMPACT_ATOMS: atom_id res chain seq x y z
N VAL A 1 -22.86 -10.49 3.15
CA VAL A 1 -23.42 -10.41 1.78
C VAL A 1 -23.37 -11.79 1.13
N ALA A 2 -22.17 -12.39 0.90
CA ALA A 2 -22.01 -13.66 0.19
C ALA A 2 -22.81 -14.83 0.79
N SER A 3 -22.88 -14.95 2.12
CA SER A 3 -23.69 -15.98 2.77
C SER A 3 -25.17 -15.87 2.41
N ILE A 4 -25.73 -14.65 2.35
CA ILE A 4 -27.11 -14.43 1.95
C ILE A 4 -27.31 -14.68 0.46
N ALA A 5 -26.36 -14.23 -0.38
CA ALA A 5 -26.38 -14.51 -1.82
C ALA A 5 -26.38 -16.02 -2.08
N GLY A 6 -25.50 -16.78 -1.43
CA GLY A 6 -25.42 -18.22 -1.55
C GLY A 6 -26.70 -18.94 -1.14
N LYS A 7 -27.35 -18.52 -0.05
CA LYS A 7 -28.66 -19.08 0.35
C LYS A 7 -29.74 -18.89 -0.72
N ASN A 8 -29.62 -17.84 -1.53
CA ASN A 8 -30.59 -17.52 -2.59
C ASN A 8 -30.08 -17.91 -3.99
N ILE A 9 -28.99 -18.70 -4.09
CA ILE A 9 -28.37 -19.16 -5.36
C ILE A 9 -28.04 -17.97 -6.28
N LYS A 10 -27.53 -16.88 -5.69
CA LYS A 10 -27.06 -15.70 -6.43
C LYS A 10 -25.54 -15.68 -6.50
N LYS A 11 -24.99 -15.33 -7.66
CA LYS A 11 -23.57 -15.03 -7.79
C LYS A 11 -23.21 -13.83 -6.91
N SER A 12 -22.04 -13.86 -6.31
CA SER A 12 -21.48 -12.71 -5.60
C SER A 12 -20.05 -12.46 -6.08
N LEU A 13 -19.70 -11.20 -6.15
CA LEU A 13 -18.35 -10.71 -6.29
C LEU A 13 -18.04 -9.91 -5.03
N LEU A 14 -16.86 -10.10 -4.48
CA LEU A 14 -16.42 -9.44 -3.25
C LEU A 14 -15.12 -8.71 -3.53
N GLU A 15 -15.15 -7.40 -3.43
CA GLU A 15 -14.00 -6.51 -3.36
C GLU A 15 -13.87 -6.03 -1.92
N LEU A 16 -12.74 -6.35 -1.28
CA LEU A 16 -12.52 -6.14 0.15
C LEU A 16 -11.24 -5.33 0.38
N GLY A 17 -10.68 -5.41 1.59
CA GLY A 17 -9.50 -4.66 1.96
C GLY A 17 -8.22 -5.11 1.25
N GLY A 18 -7.17 -4.30 1.40
CA GLY A 18 -5.85 -4.55 0.84
C GLY A 18 -4.72 -3.97 1.69
N SER A 19 -3.52 -4.40 1.41
CA SER A 19 -2.28 -3.83 1.94
C SER A 19 -1.18 -4.03 0.91
N ASP A 20 -1.30 -3.33 -0.20
CA ASP A 20 -0.52 -3.56 -1.41
C ASP A 20 0.98 -3.36 -1.19
N ALA A 21 1.79 -4.27 -1.71
CA ALA A 21 3.23 -4.12 -1.74
C ALA A 21 3.67 -3.25 -2.92
N PHE A 22 4.63 -2.37 -2.63
CA PHE A 22 5.33 -1.55 -3.60
C PHE A 22 6.82 -1.90 -3.50
N ILE A 23 7.29 -2.72 -4.42
CA ILE A 23 8.62 -3.36 -4.35
C ILE A 23 9.61 -2.57 -5.22
N VAL A 24 10.70 -2.08 -4.61
CA VAL A 24 11.72 -1.29 -5.30
C VAL A 24 13.05 -2.03 -5.31
N LEU A 25 13.53 -2.34 -6.50
CA LEU A 25 14.76 -3.08 -6.74
C LEU A 25 15.92 -2.13 -7.12
N ASP A 26 17.12 -2.67 -7.18
CA ASP A 26 18.35 -1.90 -7.32
C ASP A 26 18.55 -1.24 -8.70
N ASP A 27 17.83 -1.70 -9.71
CA ASP A 27 17.84 -1.15 -11.05
C ASP A 27 16.62 -0.28 -11.39
N ALA A 28 15.78 0.02 -10.40
CA ALA A 28 14.59 0.86 -10.56
C ALA A 28 14.94 2.31 -10.91
N ASP A 29 14.01 3.00 -11.54
CA ASP A 29 14.04 4.47 -11.62
C ASP A 29 13.51 5.02 -10.29
N PHE A 30 14.43 5.43 -9.41
CA PHE A 30 14.10 5.82 -8.03
C PHE A 30 13.23 7.06 -7.94
N GLU A 31 13.42 8.03 -8.82
CA GLU A 31 12.64 9.27 -8.81
C GLU A 31 11.21 8.99 -9.23
N THR A 32 11.03 8.28 -10.34
CA THR A 32 9.70 7.87 -10.81
C THR A 32 9.01 6.93 -9.83
N ALA A 33 9.74 5.98 -9.23
CA ALA A 33 9.19 5.06 -8.24
C ALA A 33 8.77 5.79 -6.95
N ALA A 34 9.59 6.72 -6.47
CA ALA A 34 9.29 7.48 -5.27
C ALA A 34 8.06 8.38 -5.43
N GLU A 35 7.97 9.13 -6.53
CA GLU A 35 6.80 9.95 -6.85
C GLU A 35 5.53 9.11 -6.97
N SER A 36 5.60 8.02 -7.74
CA SER A 36 4.47 7.12 -7.96
C SER A 36 4.03 6.44 -6.66
N GLY A 37 4.99 6.00 -5.83
CA GLY A 37 4.73 5.35 -4.55
C GLY A 37 4.07 6.29 -3.54
N ALA A 38 4.58 7.50 -3.39
CA ALA A 38 4.01 8.51 -2.51
C ALA A 38 2.58 8.88 -2.94
N LYS A 39 2.38 9.10 -4.24
CA LYS A 39 1.05 9.39 -4.80
C LYS A 39 0.07 8.24 -4.60
N SER A 40 0.48 7.00 -4.87
CA SER A 40 -0.36 5.82 -4.66
C SER A 40 -0.74 5.63 -3.20
N SER A 41 0.19 5.85 -2.28
CA SER A 41 -0.04 5.71 -0.84
C SER A 41 -0.99 6.75 -0.27
N LEU A 42 -0.92 8.00 -0.76
CA LEU A 42 -1.57 9.16 -0.16
C LEU A 42 -2.79 9.68 -0.96
N LEU A 43 -3.06 9.10 -2.13
CA LEU A 43 -4.28 9.40 -2.89
C LEU A 43 -5.51 9.18 -1.99
N ASN A 44 -6.46 10.13 -2.01
CA ASN A 44 -7.65 10.09 -1.16
C ASN A 44 -7.30 9.93 0.34
N CYS A 45 -6.22 10.54 0.80
CA CYS A 45 -5.70 10.38 2.17
C CYS A 45 -5.36 8.91 2.51
N GLY A 46 -4.91 8.12 1.54
CA GLY A 46 -4.62 6.71 1.70
C GLY A 46 -5.84 5.79 1.90
N GLN A 47 -7.04 6.30 1.68
CA GLN A 47 -8.30 5.58 1.81
C GLN A 47 -8.71 4.96 0.47
N ALA A 48 -7.89 4.03 -0.02
CA ALA A 48 -8.17 3.21 -1.18
C ALA A 48 -7.67 1.78 -0.93
N CYS A 49 -8.44 0.79 -1.35
CA CYS A 49 -8.12 -0.63 -1.14
C CYS A 49 -6.83 -1.06 -1.84
N ASN A 50 -6.51 -0.45 -2.99
CA ASN A 50 -5.29 -0.67 -3.77
C ASN A 50 -4.21 0.41 -3.56
N ALA A 51 -4.28 1.17 -2.46
CA ALA A 51 -3.22 2.10 -2.11
C ALA A 51 -1.95 1.33 -1.72
N ALA A 52 -0.79 1.78 -2.21
CA ALA A 52 0.48 1.24 -1.78
C ALA A 52 0.69 1.50 -0.27
N LYS A 53 0.76 0.44 0.53
CA LYS A 53 0.91 0.53 1.99
C LYS A 53 2.23 -0.02 2.49
N ARG A 54 2.82 -1.00 1.79
CA ARG A 54 4.05 -1.68 2.19
C ARG A 54 5.13 -1.46 1.13
N PHE A 55 6.07 -0.57 1.44
CA PHE A 55 7.21 -0.27 0.58
C PHE A 55 8.35 -1.24 0.90
N ILE A 56 8.50 -2.27 0.08
CA ILE A 56 9.55 -3.29 0.22
C ILE A 56 10.75 -2.84 -0.60
N ILE A 57 11.79 -2.37 0.08
CA ILE A 57 12.99 -1.80 -0.55
C ILE A 57 14.13 -2.81 -0.45
N GLN A 58 14.82 -3.06 -1.55
CA GLN A 58 15.99 -3.91 -1.54
C GLN A 58 17.12 -3.25 -0.74
N LYS A 59 17.79 -4.03 0.13
CA LYS A 59 18.72 -3.53 1.16
C LYS A 59 19.86 -2.68 0.59
N ASN A 60 20.41 -3.07 -0.55
CA ASN A 60 21.53 -2.38 -1.17
C ASN A 60 21.20 -0.96 -1.67
N VAL A 61 19.91 -0.64 -1.89
CA VAL A 61 19.45 0.67 -2.35
C VAL A 61 18.64 1.46 -1.32
N GLU A 62 18.48 0.95 -0.12
CA GLU A 62 17.78 1.64 0.97
C GLU A 62 18.31 3.07 1.18
N LYS A 63 19.63 3.23 1.23
CA LYS A 63 20.28 4.51 1.49
C LYS A 63 20.11 5.53 0.36
N GLU A 64 19.89 5.07 -0.85
CA GLU A 64 19.69 5.92 -2.03
C GLU A 64 18.22 6.24 -2.24
N PHE A 65 17.36 5.23 -2.19
CA PHE A 65 15.93 5.38 -2.47
C PHE A 65 15.16 6.06 -1.34
N LEU A 66 15.40 5.70 -0.07
CA LEU A 66 14.59 6.17 1.05
C LEU A 66 14.59 7.71 1.21
N PRO A 67 15.72 8.44 1.08
CA PRO A 67 15.71 9.90 1.12
C PRO A 67 14.87 10.53 0.00
N VAL A 68 14.90 9.97 -1.21
CA VAL A 68 14.10 10.44 -2.35
C VAL A 68 12.62 10.22 -2.06
N PHE A 69 12.27 9.05 -1.55
CA PHE A 69 10.88 8.69 -1.20
C PHE A 69 10.32 9.57 -0.07
N ILE A 70 11.09 9.82 0.99
CA ILE A 70 10.72 10.74 2.07
C ILE A 70 10.40 12.14 1.53
N LYS A 71 11.24 12.65 0.63
CA LYS A 71 11.05 13.96 0.01
C LYS A 71 9.73 14.04 -0.78
N GLU A 72 9.39 12.97 -1.52
CA GLU A 72 8.11 12.90 -2.25
C GLU A 72 6.92 12.82 -1.29
N TYR A 73 7.03 12.05 -0.22
CA TYR A 73 6.00 11.94 0.82
C TYR A 73 5.70 13.28 1.49
N GLN A 74 6.75 14.06 1.78
CA GLN A 74 6.64 15.38 2.41
C GLN A 74 6.05 16.49 1.52
N LYS A 75 5.86 16.23 0.23
CA LYS A 75 5.13 17.16 -0.66
C LYS A 75 3.62 17.16 -0.41
N PHE A 76 3.11 16.18 0.33
CA PHE A 76 1.68 16.09 0.62
C PHE A 76 1.34 16.98 1.82
N VAL A 77 0.51 17.97 1.56
CA VAL A 77 0.07 18.98 2.54
C VAL A 77 -1.39 18.74 2.87
N ALA A 78 -1.63 18.32 4.10
CA ALA A 78 -2.98 18.12 4.62
C ALA A 78 -3.69 19.47 4.87
N GLY A 79 -5.01 19.47 4.77
CA GLY A 79 -5.83 20.63 5.11
C GLY A 79 -7.13 20.74 4.31
N ASP A 80 -7.71 21.92 4.38
CA ASP A 80 -8.96 22.27 3.69
C ASP A 80 -8.82 22.09 2.17
N PRO A 81 -9.61 21.20 1.53
CA PRO A 81 -9.53 20.92 0.12
C PRO A 81 -9.87 22.11 -0.80
N MET A 82 -10.50 23.16 -0.26
CA MET A 82 -10.77 24.40 -1.01
C MET A 82 -9.54 25.29 -1.14
N LYS A 83 -8.45 25.03 -0.43
CA LYS A 83 -7.21 25.80 -0.50
C LYS A 83 -6.27 25.23 -1.56
N LYS A 84 -5.76 26.06 -2.46
CA LYS A 84 -4.84 25.66 -3.55
C LYS A 84 -3.57 24.94 -3.10
N LYS A 85 -3.09 25.19 -1.89
CA LYS A 85 -1.89 24.54 -1.35
C LYS A 85 -2.14 23.13 -0.80
N THR A 86 -3.42 22.78 -0.56
CA THR A 86 -3.80 21.48 -0.03
C THR A 86 -3.85 20.47 -1.18
N ASN A 87 -3.15 19.35 -1.03
CA ASN A 87 -3.18 18.24 -1.98
C ASN A 87 -3.53 16.90 -1.32
N MET A 88 -3.81 16.93 0.00
CA MET A 88 -4.35 15.80 0.75
C MET A 88 -5.43 16.31 1.70
N ALA A 89 -6.65 15.83 1.56
CA ALA A 89 -7.76 16.14 2.47
C ALA A 89 -7.71 15.24 3.72
N GLY A 90 -8.63 15.45 4.65
CA GLY A 90 -8.79 14.60 5.83
C GLY A 90 -9.37 13.23 5.52
N MET A 91 -9.32 12.36 6.51
CA MET A 91 -10.03 11.07 6.49
C MET A 91 -11.54 11.27 6.54
N ALA A 92 -12.29 10.25 6.11
CA ALA A 92 -13.74 10.34 5.95
C ALA A 92 -14.49 10.55 7.26
N ARG A 93 -13.99 10.01 8.39
CA ARG A 93 -14.66 10.04 9.69
C ARG A 93 -13.66 10.04 10.86
N PRO A 94 -14.03 10.64 12.01
CA PRO A 94 -13.17 10.67 13.20
C PRO A 94 -12.88 9.28 13.81
N ASP A 95 -13.82 8.35 13.74
CA ASP A 95 -13.62 6.98 14.26
C ASP A 95 -12.55 6.22 13.47
N LEU A 96 -12.49 6.39 12.14
CA LEU A 96 -11.43 5.83 11.30
C LEU A 96 -10.08 6.49 11.58
N ALA A 97 -10.07 7.79 11.87
CA ALA A 97 -8.86 8.51 12.28
C ALA A 97 -8.34 7.98 13.63
N ASN A 98 -9.23 7.71 14.58
CA ASN A 98 -8.88 7.11 15.87
C ASN A 98 -8.33 5.68 15.69
N GLU A 99 -8.94 4.89 14.80
CA GLU A 99 -8.45 3.55 14.48
C GLU A 99 -7.04 3.57 13.91
N LEU A 100 -6.77 4.46 12.94
CA LEU A 100 -5.44 4.61 12.35
C LEU A 100 -4.37 5.00 13.40
N GLU A 101 -4.71 5.91 14.31
CA GLU A 101 -3.84 6.33 15.41
C GLU A 101 -3.53 5.15 16.36
N ASN A 102 -4.55 4.36 16.72
CA ASN A 102 -4.37 3.14 17.50
C ASN A 102 -3.49 2.10 16.78
N GLN A 103 -3.65 1.95 15.47
CA GLN A 103 -2.83 1.06 14.64
C GLN A 103 -1.37 1.55 14.60
N TYR A 104 -1.14 2.84 14.45
CA TYR A 104 0.20 3.44 14.51
C TYR A 104 0.87 3.17 15.86
N ASP A 105 0.19 3.45 16.96
CA ASP A 105 0.68 3.19 18.32
C ASP A 105 0.97 1.70 18.56
N LYS A 106 0.10 0.82 18.07
CA LYS A 106 0.30 -0.64 18.11
C LYS A 106 1.56 -1.05 17.35
N ALA A 107 1.78 -0.49 16.17
CA ALA A 107 2.99 -0.78 15.39
C ALA A 107 4.25 -0.38 16.15
N LEU A 108 4.29 0.81 16.75
CA LEU A 108 5.41 1.32 17.52
C LEU A 108 5.68 0.47 18.78
N LYS A 109 4.63 0.11 19.54
CA LYS A 109 4.73 -0.78 20.70
C LYS A 109 5.31 -2.16 20.34
N ASN A 110 5.17 -2.58 19.09
CA ASN A 110 5.72 -3.84 18.57
C ASN A 110 7.00 -3.65 17.75
N GLY A 111 7.74 -2.56 17.99
CA GLY A 111 9.09 -2.34 17.48
C GLY A 111 9.18 -1.74 16.07
N ALA A 112 8.15 -1.09 15.58
CA ALA A 112 8.28 -0.23 14.41
C ALA A 112 9.11 1.01 14.73
N GLU A 113 9.88 1.48 13.76
CA GLU A 113 10.73 2.66 13.88
C GLU A 113 10.11 3.82 13.08
N ILE A 114 10.08 5.02 13.65
CA ILE A 114 9.51 6.20 12.99
C ILE A 114 10.50 6.71 11.95
N ILE A 115 10.06 6.83 10.68
CA ILE A 115 10.76 7.54 9.60
C ILE A 115 10.20 8.95 9.47
N LEU A 116 8.87 9.07 9.34
CA LEU A 116 8.10 10.30 9.42
C LEU A 116 6.99 10.09 10.45
N PRO A 117 6.83 10.94 11.45
CA PRO A 117 5.75 10.79 12.43
C PRO A 117 4.39 10.96 11.75
N LEU A 118 3.41 10.17 12.16
CA LEU A 118 2.00 10.43 11.84
C LEU A 118 1.53 11.52 12.82
N VAL A 119 1.25 12.72 12.33
CA VAL A 119 0.85 13.85 13.18
C VAL A 119 -0.60 14.22 12.92
N ARG A 120 -1.46 14.06 13.93
CA ARG A 120 -2.86 14.46 13.84
C ARG A 120 -3.00 15.99 13.98
N LEU A 121 -3.67 16.62 13.03
CA LEU A 121 -3.87 18.06 12.94
C LEU A 121 -5.28 18.49 13.39
N SER A 122 -6.28 17.62 13.19
CA SER A 122 -7.66 17.82 13.56
C SER A 122 -8.38 16.49 13.80
N ASP A 123 -9.70 16.48 13.91
CA ASP A 123 -10.47 15.26 14.10
C ASP A 123 -10.25 14.21 12.99
N THR A 124 -9.89 14.64 11.77
CA THR A 124 -9.72 13.76 10.61
C THR A 124 -8.47 14.03 9.78
N GLU A 125 -7.74 15.12 10.04
CA GLU A 125 -6.58 15.52 9.25
C GLU A 125 -5.27 15.05 9.89
N PHE A 126 -4.34 14.56 9.06
CA PHE A 126 -3.01 14.12 9.47
C PHE A 126 -1.94 14.65 8.53
N GLU A 127 -0.77 15.01 9.06
CA GLU A 127 0.46 14.92 8.28
C GLU A 127 0.77 13.45 8.03
N PRO A 128 1.13 13.06 6.79
CA PRO A 128 1.32 11.66 6.45
C PRO A 128 2.51 11.04 7.19
N GLY A 129 2.30 9.85 7.75
CA GLY A 129 3.31 9.09 8.48
C GLY A 129 3.99 8.02 7.63
N LEU A 130 5.24 7.70 8.01
CA LEU A 130 6.00 6.60 7.43
C LEU A 130 6.77 5.89 8.54
N ILE A 131 6.58 4.58 8.67
CA ILE A 131 7.25 3.76 9.69
C ILE A 131 8.04 2.63 9.05
N LYS A 132 9.16 2.25 9.66
CA LYS A 132 9.92 1.06 9.28
C LYS A 132 9.45 -0.12 10.10
N VAL A 133 9.06 -1.20 9.44
CA VAL A 133 8.43 -2.37 10.05
C VAL A 133 9.23 -3.63 9.73
N LYS A 134 9.39 -4.52 10.70
CA LYS A 134 10.01 -5.85 10.51
C LYS A 134 8.92 -6.92 10.37
N SER A 135 9.23 -8.01 9.70
CA SER A 135 8.38 -9.20 9.67
C SER A 135 7.98 -9.62 11.09
N GLY A 136 6.72 -10.04 11.25
CA GLY A 136 6.14 -10.41 12.56
C GLY A 136 5.53 -9.26 13.35
N ASN A 137 5.63 -8.00 12.90
CA ASN A 137 4.86 -6.93 13.52
C ASN A 137 3.38 -7.14 13.23
N PRO A 138 2.50 -7.15 14.26
CA PRO A 138 1.08 -7.47 14.08
C PRO A 138 0.33 -6.49 13.17
N ILE A 139 0.85 -5.28 12.94
CA ILE A 139 0.26 -4.30 12.02
C ILE A 139 0.22 -4.80 10.57
N LEU A 140 1.11 -5.73 10.19
CA LEU A 140 1.12 -6.33 8.85
C LEU A 140 -0.11 -7.19 8.56
N GLN A 141 -0.87 -7.58 9.59
CA GLN A 141 -2.09 -8.36 9.47
C GLN A 141 -3.35 -7.48 9.38
N GLU A 142 -3.19 -6.16 9.40
CA GLU A 142 -4.27 -5.17 9.38
C GLU A 142 -4.18 -4.30 8.13
N GLU A 143 -5.33 -3.83 7.66
CA GLU A 143 -5.40 -2.81 6.61
C GLU A 143 -5.23 -1.41 7.23
N LEU A 144 -4.21 -0.66 6.77
CA LEU A 144 -4.06 0.75 7.12
C LEU A 144 -4.85 1.62 6.14
N PHE A 145 -6.05 2.02 6.51
CA PHE A 145 -6.92 2.79 5.62
C PHE A 145 -6.83 4.29 5.88
N GLY A 146 -5.62 4.84 5.72
CA GLY A 146 -5.29 6.24 6.00
C GLY A 146 -3.87 6.60 5.55
N PRO A 147 -3.38 7.82 5.86
CA PRO A 147 -2.11 8.34 5.35
C PRO A 147 -0.88 7.85 6.14
N LEU A 148 -0.76 6.55 6.28
CA LEU A 148 0.36 5.88 6.95
C LEU A 148 0.94 4.79 6.03
N GLY A 149 2.22 4.90 5.69
CA GLY A 149 2.95 3.90 4.92
C GLY A 149 3.93 3.11 5.80
N MET A 150 4.26 1.90 5.36
CA MET A 150 5.21 1.00 6.02
C MET A 150 6.38 0.71 5.10
N VAL A 151 7.61 0.86 5.59
CA VAL A 151 8.84 0.49 4.89
C VAL A 151 9.37 -0.82 5.45
N MET A 152 9.66 -1.76 4.56
CA MET A 152 10.29 -3.04 4.88
C MET A 152 11.55 -3.23 4.04
N ILE A 153 12.55 -3.90 4.56
CA ILE A 153 13.82 -4.10 3.85
C ILE A 153 13.97 -5.58 3.50
N ALA A 154 14.19 -5.85 2.23
CA ALA A 154 14.47 -7.18 1.71
C ALA A 154 15.95 -7.31 1.31
N LYS A 155 16.58 -8.44 1.65
CA LYS A 155 17.98 -8.71 1.28
C LYS A 155 18.14 -9.13 -0.18
N ASP A 156 17.13 -9.79 -0.73
CA ASP A 156 17.08 -10.36 -2.08
C ASP A 156 15.63 -10.45 -2.58
N ASP A 157 15.44 -10.93 -3.81
CA ASP A 157 14.14 -11.03 -4.46
C ASP A 157 13.23 -12.06 -3.78
N GLU A 158 13.77 -13.19 -3.34
CA GLU A 158 13.00 -14.22 -2.63
C GLU A 158 12.45 -13.69 -1.31
N GLN A 159 13.24 -12.93 -0.56
CA GLN A 159 12.75 -12.30 0.66
C GLN A 159 11.72 -11.20 0.36
N ALA A 160 11.88 -10.45 -0.73
CA ALA A 160 10.89 -9.44 -1.11
C ALA A 160 9.53 -10.07 -1.42
N VAL A 161 9.51 -11.17 -2.20
CA VAL A 161 8.29 -11.95 -2.46
C VAL A 161 7.71 -12.51 -1.16
N LYS A 162 8.54 -13.09 -0.28
CA LYS A 162 8.09 -13.60 1.01
C LYS A 162 7.42 -12.51 1.84
N LEU A 163 8.02 -11.32 1.95
CA LEU A 163 7.46 -10.20 2.70
C LEU A 163 6.16 -9.68 2.06
N ALA A 164 6.08 -9.69 0.73
CA ALA A 164 4.88 -9.29 0.02
C ALA A 164 3.71 -10.26 0.30
N ASN A 165 3.98 -11.57 0.28
CA ASN A 165 2.96 -12.61 0.41
C ASN A 165 2.57 -12.96 1.86
N ASP A 166 3.40 -12.58 2.88
CA ASP A 166 3.20 -12.94 4.30
C ASP A 166 2.14 -12.05 4.99
N ILE A 167 0.99 -11.92 4.35
CA ILE A 167 -0.17 -11.17 4.85
C ILE A 167 -1.48 -11.85 4.42
N PRO A 168 -2.60 -11.55 5.09
CA PRO A 168 -3.90 -12.12 4.72
C PRO A 168 -4.49 -11.54 3.43
N PHE A 169 -3.95 -10.43 2.93
CA PHE A 169 -4.45 -9.71 1.76
C PHE A 169 -3.68 -10.10 0.48
N GLY A 170 -4.30 -9.85 -0.67
CA GLY A 170 -3.68 -10.05 -1.98
C GLY A 170 -4.50 -9.34 -3.07
N LEU A 171 -4.66 -8.01 -2.97
CA LEU A 171 -5.42 -7.25 -3.95
C LEU A 171 -4.54 -6.90 -5.14
N SER A 172 -3.52 -6.09 -4.93
CA SER A 172 -2.59 -5.74 -5.99
C SER A 172 -1.19 -5.45 -5.46
N ASP A 173 -0.19 -5.61 -6.32
CA ASP A 173 1.19 -5.28 -6.01
C ASP A 173 1.84 -4.52 -7.17
N SER A 174 2.91 -3.78 -6.86
CA SER A 174 3.68 -3.01 -7.82
C SER A 174 5.17 -3.35 -7.69
N VAL A 175 5.85 -3.60 -8.82
CA VAL A 175 7.28 -3.97 -8.85
C VAL A 175 8.03 -3.03 -9.77
N TRP A 176 9.13 -2.49 -9.27
CA TRP A 176 9.96 -1.51 -9.95
C TRP A 176 11.35 -2.08 -10.24
N THR A 177 11.55 -2.46 -11.50
CA THR A 177 12.80 -3.01 -12.03
C THR A 177 12.82 -2.90 -13.57
N LYS A 178 14.00 -2.71 -14.17
CA LYS A 178 14.20 -2.74 -15.62
C LYS A 178 14.50 -4.15 -16.14
N ASP A 179 14.90 -5.08 -15.27
CA ASP A 179 15.24 -6.45 -15.65
C ASP A 179 13.98 -7.29 -15.94
N LYS A 180 13.85 -7.71 -17.20
CA LYS A 180 12.70 -8.50 -17.67
C LYS A 180 12.58 -9.88 -17.00
N LYS A 181 13.69 -10.50 -16.59
CA LYS A 181 13.66 -11.79 -15.90
C LYS A 181 13.14 -11.62 -14.49
N ARG A 182 13.56 -10.56 -13.80
CA ARG A 182 13.04 -10.23 -12.48
C ARG A 182 11.57 -9.83 -12.54
N GLN A 183 11.15 -9.05 -13.56
CA GLN A 183 9.72 -8.75 -13.77
C GLN A 183 8.91 -10.04 -13.84
N GLN A 184 9.33 -11.01 -14.66
CA GLN A 184 8.65 -12.29 -14.80
C GLN A 184 8.66 -13.09 -13.48
N PHE A 185 9.80 -13.12 -12.77
CA PHE A 185 9.91 -13.77 -11.46
C PHE A 185 8.86 -13.25 -10.48
N TYR A 186 8.69 -11.93 -10.36
CA TYR A 186 7.67 -11.35 -9.46
C TYR A 186 6.24 -11.63 -9.94
N ILE A 187 5.98 -11.58 -11.24
CA ILE A 187 4.66 -11.93 -11.81
C ILE A 187 4.28 -13.38 -11.44
N ASP A 188 5.24 -14.30 -11.49
CA ASP A 188 5.01 -15.72 -11.23
C ASP A 188 4.86 -16.07 -9.75
N HIS A 189 5.36 -15.22 -8.83
CA HIS A 189 5.47 -15.56 -7.41
C HIS A 189 4.66 -14.67 -6.45
N LEU A 190 4.18 -13.50 -6.90
CA LEU A 190 3.32 -12.65 -6.05
C LEU A 190 1.89 -13.21 -6.01
N GLU A 191 1.33 -13.27 -4.80
CA GLU A 191 0.00 -13.84 -4.53
C GLU A 191 -1.06 -12.74 -4.47
N SER A 192 -1.14 -11.92 -5.49
CA SER A 192 -2.13 -10.85 -5.62
C SER A 192 -2.91 -10.95 -6.93
N GLY A 193 -4.10 -10.37 -6.95
CA GLY A 193 -4.97 -10.39 -8.12
C GLY A 193 -4.40 -9.60 -9.30
N THR A 194 -3.55 -8.60 -9.03
CA THR A 194 -2.91 -7.78 -10.06
C THR A 194 -1.46 -7.49 -9.70
N VAL A 195 -0.54 -7.64 -10.65
CA VAL A 195 0.87 -7.22 -10.53
C VAL A 195 1.16 -6.15 -11.57
N SER A 196 1.54 -4.96 -11.13
CA SER A 196 1.91 -3.83 -11.98
C SER A 196 3.42 -3.69 -12.07
N ILE A 197 3.95 -3.50 -13.28
CA ILE A 197 5.40 -3.34 -13.49
C ILE A 197 5.71 -1.88 -13.85
N ASN A 198 6.60 -1.24 -13.06
CA ASN A 198 7.06 0.14 -13.23
C ASN A 198 5.91 1.16 -13.27
N LYS A 199 4.85 0.89 -12.56
CA LYS A 199 3.73 1.81 -12.32
C LYS A 199 3.00 1.42 -11.04
N ALA A 200 2.34 2.37 -10.39
CA ALA A 200 1.38 2.07 -9.35
C ALA A 200 0.16 1.35 -9.92
N THR A 201 -0.46 0.51 -9.12
CA THR A 201 -1.70 -0.17 -9.52
C THR A 201 -2.84 0.83 -9.70
N SER A 202 -3.60 0.64 -10.75
CA SER A 202 -4.83 1.38 -11.03
C SER A 202 -5.81 0.48 -11.77
N SER A 203 -7.10 0.67 -11.53
CA SER A 203 -8.14 -0.03 -12.29
C SER A 203 -8.13 0.42 -13.75
N ASP A 204 -8.32 -0.52 -14.67
CA ASP A 204 -8.50 -0.27 -16.09
C ASP A 204 -9.71 -1.09 -16.57
N PRO A 205 -10.75 -0.48 -17.16
CA PRO A 205 -11.97 -1.21 -17.54
C PRO A 205 -11.73 -2.32 -18.58
N ARG A 206 -10.56 -2.37 -19.19
CA ARG A 206 -10.16 -3.40 -20.16
C ARG A 206 -9.52 -4.62 -19.52
N LEU A 207 -9.16 -4.55 -18.24
CA LEU A 207 -8.45 -5.60 -17.52
C LEU A 207 -9.32 -6.12 -16.38
N PRO A 208 -9.29 -7.45 -16.11
CA PRO A 208 -9.94 -7.99 -14.93
C PRO A 208 -9.34 -7.38 -13.66
N PHE A 209 -10.17 -7.07 -12.69
CA PHE A 209 -9.77 -6.58 -11.38
C PHE A 209 -10.42 -7.45 -10.30
N GLY A 210 -9.67 -7.89 -9.32
CA GLY A 210 -10.16 -8.70 -8.20
C GLY A 210 -9.03 -9.13 -7.29
N GLY A 211 -9.36 -9.37 -6.02
CA GLY A 211 -8.41 -9.76 -5.00
C GLY A 211 -8.29 -11.26 -4.82
N ALA A 212 -7.10 -11.70 -4.42
CA ALA A 212 -6.84 -13.03 -3.87
C ALA A 212 -6.92 -13.01 -2.33
N LYS A 213 -6.82 -14.19 -1.69
CA LYS A 213 -6.85 -14.33 -0.22
C LYS A 213 -8.08 -13.65 0.38
N SER A 214 -7.89 -12.84 1.43
CA SER A 214 -8.97 -12.09 2.09
C SER A 214 -9.34 -10.78 1.37
N SER A 215 -8.65 -10.43 0.29
CA SER A 215 -8.96 -9.22 -0.48
C SER A 215 -10.15 -9.35 -1.42
N GLY A 216 -10.58 -10.57 -1.73
CA GLY A 216 -11.76 -10.69 -2.58
C GLY A 216 -12.09 -12.10 -3.06
N TYR A 217 -13.17 -12.17 -3.81
CA TYR A 217 -13.65 -13.38 -4.48
C TYR A 217 -14.31 -13.01 -5.81
N GLY A 218 -13.84 -13.62 -6.88
CA GLY A 218 -14.26 -13.27 -8.24
C GLY A 218 -13.51 -12.06 -8.79
N THR A 219 -13.85 -11.66 -9.99
CA THR A 219 -13.26 -10.52 -10.69
C THR A 219 -14.34 -9.64 -11.29
N GLU A 220 -14.10 -8.34 -11.30
CA GLU A 220 -14.90 -7.36 -12.01
C GLU A 220 -14.08 -6.72 -13.15
N LEU A 221 -14.70 -5.84 -13.92
CA LEU A 221 -14.15 -5.24 -15.13
C LEU A 221 -13.78 -6.31 -16.17
N SER A 222 -13.54 -5.87 -17.40
CA SER A 222 -13.29 -6.76 -18.53
C SER A 222 -14.41 -7.81 -18.79
N THR A 223 -14.49 -8.31 -19.97
CA THR A 223 -15.37 -9.42 -20.38
C THR A 223 -14.56 -10.68 -20.61
#